data_3040978eaa787b1df69438c573275e6b
#
_entry.id   3040978eaa787b1df69438c573275e6b
#
_cell.length_a   1.000
_cell.length_b   1.000
_cell.length_c   1.000
_cell.angle_alpha   90.00
_cell.angle_beta   90.00
_cell.angle_gamma   90.00
#
_symmetry.space_group_name_H-M   'P 1'
#
loop_
_entity.id
_entity.type
_entity.pdbx_description
1 polymer ?
#
loop_
_entity_poly.entity_id
_entity_poly.type
_entity_poly.pdbx_seq_one_letter_code
_entity_poly.pdbx_strand_id
1 'polypeptide(L)'
;SALLRGLSLREQARLPVRWFADERPPTPVFRSDEVLELAAFLSDALRAAGPDERIAFELRAPGANPRYGRDVTAGWIAVRGGLFHIGIEYFHSQQPATLTSPYDYNYPTPRSAPGSYVLYFEPGRFWVMDGALQRRAVEFRPFLQSVSGGRP
;
A
#
# COMPACT_ATOMS: atom_id res chain seq x y z
N SER A 1 -8.93 4.30 -9.15
CA SER A 1 -9.37 3.06 -8.45
C SER A 1 -8.80 1.77 -9.05
N ALA A 2 -8.71 1.60 -10.39
CA ALA A 2 -8.19 0.36 -11.00
C ALA A 2 -6.77 0.01 -10.52
N LEU A 3 -5.84 0.97 -10.48
CA LEU A 3 -4.48 0.78 -9.99
C LEU A 3 -4.46 0.26 -8.54
N LEU A 4 -5.27 0.80 -7.66
CA LEU A 4 -5.31 0.39 -6.26
C LEU A 4 -5.85 -1.03 -6.08
N ARG A 5 -6.83 -1.43 -6.90
CA ARG A 5 -7.39 -2.79 -6.88
C ARG A 5 -6.43 -3.87 -7.36
N GLY A 6 -5.50 -3.51 -8.26
CA GLY A 6 -4.48 -4.44 -8.73
C GLY A 6 -3.37 -4.74 -7.72
N LEU A 7 -3.31 -4.01 -6.62
CA LEU A 7 -2.26 -4.14 -5.62
C LEU A 7 -2.59 -5.20 -4.57
N SER A 8 -1.66 -6.10 -4.38
CA SER A 8 -1.69 -7.08 -3.28
C SER A 8 -0.32 -7.17 -2.62
N LEU A 9 -0.29 -7.66 -1.40
CA LEU A 9 0.95 -7.89 -0.67
C LEU A 9 0.93 -9.25 0.02
N ARG A 10 2.13 -9.74 0.30
CA ARG A 10 2.37 -10.91 1.13
C ARG A 10 3.39 -10.57 2.19
N GLU A 11 3.06 -10.81 3.44
CA GLU A 11 4.01 -10.69 4.53
C GLU A 11 5.07 -11.78 4.45
N GLN A 12 6.32 -11.41 4.65
CA GLN A 12 7.42 -12.36 4.74
C GLN A 12 7.55 -12.87 6.17
N ALA A 13 7.46 -14.18 6.34
CA ALA A 13 7.76 -14.80 7.61
C ALA A 13 9.24 -14.55 7.96
N ARG A 14 9.50 -14.17 9.22
CA ARG A 14 10.87 -14.03 9.74
C ARG A 14 11.54 -15.40 9.84
N LEU A 15 12.82 -15.49 9.53
CA LEU A 15 13.63 -16.66 9.87
C LEU A 15 13.60 -16.93 11.39
N PRO A 16 13.47 -18.19 11.86
CA PRO A 16 13.58 -19.48 11.16
C PRO A 16 12.24 -20.04 10.65
N VAL A 17 11.11 -19.40 10.90
CA VAL A 17 9.76 -19.92 10.58
C VAL A 17 9.55 -20.09 9.06
N ARG A 18 10.28 -19.35 8.24
CA ARG A 18 10.20 -19.39 6.76
C ARG A 18 10.43 -20.78 6.15
N TRP A 19 11.14 -21.66 6.84
CA TRP A 19 11.47 -23.00 6.32
C TRP A 19 10.34 -24.01 6.48
N PHE A 20 9.35 -23.71 7.33
CA PHE A 20 8.27 -24.62 7.69
C PHE A 20 6.87 -24.04 7.49
N ALA A 21 6.77 -22.77 7.10
CA ALA A 21 5.48 -22.13 6.87
C ALA A 21 5.10 -22.20 5.39
N ASP A 22 3.91 -22.71 5.12
CA ASP A 22 3.30 -22.59 3.80
C ASP A 22 3.20 -21.10 3.41
N GLU A 23 3.62 -20.77 2.19
CA GLU A 23 3.51 -19.40 1.69
C GLU A 23 2.04 -19.03 1.58
N ARG A 24 1.61 -18.06 2.39
CA ARG A 24 0.27 -17.51 2.30
C ARG A 24 0.07 -16.80 0.96
N PRO A 25 -1.10 -16.94 0.33
CA PRO A 25 -1.40 -16.21 -0.89
C PRO A 25 -1.35 -14.69 -0.62
N PRO A 26 -0.99 -13.87 -1.63
CA PRO A 26 -1.06 -12.43 -1.50
C PRO A 26 -2.48 -11.97 -1.18
N THR A 27 -2.60 -10.97 -0.31
CA THR A 27 -3.87 -10.35 0.06
C THR A 27 -3.97 -8.95 -0.54
N PRO A 28 -5.16 -8.46 -0.96
CA PRO A 28 -5.33 -7.10 -1.43
C PRO A 28 -4.78 -6.08 -0.41
N VAL A 29 -4.08 -5.06 -0.89
CA VAL A 29 -3.57 -3.99 -0.02
C VAL A 29 -4.70 -3.16 0.55
N PHE A 30 -5.72 -2.89 -0.26
CA PHE A 30 -6.84 -2.04 0.09
C PHE A 30 -8.16 -2.79 0.01
N ARG A 31 -9.04 -2.56 0.97
CA ARG A 31 -10.44 -2.99 0.93
C ARG A 31 -11.20 -2.20 -0.14
N SER A 32 -12.35 -2.69 -0.57
CA SER A 32 -13.12 -2.04 -1.67
C SER A 32 -13.61 -0.64 -1.31
N ASP A 33 -14.00 -0.40 -0.07
CA ASP A 33 -14.38 0.90 0.48
C ASP A 33 -13.18 1.86 0.54
N GLU A 34 -12.03 1.38 1.02
CA GLU A 34 -10.78 2.13 1.05
C GLU A 34 -10.31 2.56 -0.35
N VAL A 35 -10.48 1.70 -1.35
CA VAL A 35 -10.17 2.04 -2.74
C VAL A 35 -11.00 3.20 -3.24
N LEU A 36 -12.31 3.25 -2.91
CA LEU A 36 -13.20 4.32 -3.36
C LEU A 36 -12.82 5.64 -2.71
N GLU A 37 -12.60 5.64 -1.40
CA GLU A 37 -12.20 6.82 -0.64
C GLU A 37 -10.85 7.35 -1.12
N LEU A 38 -9.83 6.49 -1.12
CA LEU A 38 -8.46 6.86 -1.45
C LEU A 38 -8.32 7.32 -2.90
N ALA A 39 -9.04 6.72 -3.86
CA ALA A 39 -8.92 7.07 -5.27
C ALA A 39 -9.35 8.50 -5.57
N ALA A 40 -10.36 9.03 -4.88
CA ALA A 40 -10.81 10.40 -5.04
C ALA A 40 -9.72 11.39 -4.57
N PHE A 41 -9.25 11.24 -3.34
CA PHE A 41 -8.20 12.09 -2.76
C PHE A 41 -6.88 12.01 -3.53
N LEU A 42 -6.46 10.81 -3.93
CA LEU A 42 -5.23 10.65 -4.71
C LEU A 42 -5.31 11.28 -6.09
N SER A 43 -6.47 11.28 -6.74
CA SER A 43 -6.64 11.92 -8.04
C SER A 43 -6.35 13.41 -7.97
N ASP A 44 -6.82 14.09 -6.94
CA ASP A 44 -6.62 15.51 -6.75
C ASP A 44 -5.19 15.81 -6.27
N ALA A 45 -4.68 15.06 -5.33
CA ALA A 45 -3.33 15.21 -4.85
C ALA A 45 -2.28 14.98 -5.96
N LEU A 46 -2.47 13.97 -6.82
CA LEU A 46 -1.55 13.69 -7.94
C LEU A 46 -1.59 14.77 -9.03
N ARG A 47 -2.70 15.51 -9.19
CA ARG A 47 -2.74 16.66 -10.12
C ARG A 47 -1.96 17.85 -9.58
N ALA A 48 -1.91 18.01 -8.26
CA ALA A 48 -1.21 19.10 -7.61
C ALA A 48 0.27 18.81 -7.37
N ALA A 49 0.65 17.53 -7.28
CA ALA A 49 2.01 17.11 -6.97
C ALA A 49 2.98 17.38 -8.12
N GLY A 50 4.16 17.86 -7.77
CA GLY A 50 5.29 18.00 -8.68
C GLY A 50 5.91 16.66 -9.07
N PRO A 51 6.79 16.65 -10.09
CA PRO A 51 7.37 15.42 -10.65
C PRO A 51 8.28 14.64 -9.68
N ASP A 52 8.79 15.31 -8.66
CA ASP A 52 9.68 14.72 -7.64
C ASP A 52 9.01 14.56 -6.28
N GLU A 53 7.72 14.83 -6.20
CA GLU A 53 6.97 14.72 -4.96
C GLU A 53 6.32 13.33 -4.82
N ARG A 54 6.16 12.93 -3.58
CA ARG A 54 5.37 11.76 -3.18
C ARG A 54 4.22 12.18 -2.28
N ILE A 55 3.10 11.52 -2.42
CA ILE A 55 1.91 11.74 -1.63
C ILE A 55 1.89 10.69 -0.54
N ALA A 56 1.92 11.12 0.72
CA ALA A 56 1.66 10.24 1.85
C ALA A 56 0.15 10.04 2.00
N PHE A 57 -0.26 8.83 2.36
CA PHE A 57 -1.65 8.51 2.69
C PHE A 57 -1.73 7.72 4.00
N GLU A 58 -2.84 7.88 4.69
CA GLU A 58 -3.17 7.11 5.88
C GLU A 58 -4.69 6.85 5.89
N LEU A 59 -5.04 5.57 5.92
CA LEU A 59 -6.41 5.09 6.05
C LEU A 59 -6.60 4.54 7.45
N ARG A 60 -7.69 4.94 8.09
CA ARG A 60 -8.02 4.53 9.45
C ARG A 60 -9.39 3.87 9.46
N ALA A 61 -9.46 2.66 9.99
CA ALA A 61 -10.70 1.94 10.23
C ALA A 61 -10.82 1.54 11.70
N PRO A 62 -12.00 1.18 12.18
CA PRO A 62 -12.15 0.59 13.50
C PRO A 62 -11.26 -0.66 13.63
N GLY A 63 -10.49 -0.74 14.70
CA GLY A 63 -9.69 -1.93 15.01
C GLY A 63 -10.53 -3.10 15.54
N ALA A 64 -9.87 -4.18 15.90
CA ALA A 64 -10.51 -5.37 16.49
C ALA A 64 -11.34 -5.02 17.76
N ASN A 65 -10.88 -4.04 18.53
CA ASN A 65 -11.65 -3.40 19.59
C ASN A 65 -11.72 -1.88 19.31
N PRO A 66 -12.81 -1.38 18.70
CA PRO A 66 -12.93 0.01 18.26
C PRO A 66 -12.78 1.05 19.38
N ARG A 67 -13.03 0.65 20.62
CA ARG A 67 -12.88 1.54 21.77
C ARG A 67 -11.43 1.88 22.09
N TYR A 68 -10.53 0.95 21.83
CA TYR A 68 -9.11 1.05 22.24
C TYR A 68 -8.13 1.03 21.08
N GLY A 69 -8.58 0.62 19.89
CA GLY A 69 -7.69 0.47 18.75
C GLY A 69 -8.31 0.86 17.42
N ARG A 70 -7.45 1.20 16.49
CA ARG A 70 -7.77 1.42 15.08
C ARG A 70 -6.89 0.56 14.22
N ASP A 71 -7.42 0.16 13.09
CA ASP A 71 -6.70 -0.48 12.01
C ASP A 71 -6.16 0.60 11.06
N VAL A 72 -4.86 0.60 10.83
CA VAL A 72 -4.18 1.63 10.03
C VAL A 72 -3.47 0.99 8.84
N THR A 73 -3.80 1.48 7.65
CA THR A 73 -3.04 1.24 6.42
C THR A 73 -2.47 2.55 5.95
N ALA A 74 -1.15 2.68 5.88
CA ALA A 74 -0.49 3.92 5.50
C ALA A 74 0.74 3.66 4.62
N GLY A 75 1.10 4.70 3.88
CA GLY A 75 2.25 4.64 2.99
C GLY A 75 2.38 5.88 2.13
N TRP A 76 2.97 5.71 0.97
CA TRP A 76 3.17 6.79 0.02
C TRP A 76 3.00 6.30 -1.43
N ILE A 77 2.65 7.23 -2.29
CA ILE A 77 2.50 7.05 -3.73
C ILE A 77 3.29 8.15 -4.43
N ALA A 78 3.93 7.80 -5.55
CA ALA A 78 4.59 8.74 -6.43
C ALA A 78 4.38 8.34 -7.89
N VAL A 79 4.34 9.33 -8.79
CA VAL A 79 4.28 9.10 -10.23
C VAL A 79 5.50 9.75 -10.87
N ARG A 80 6.33 8.95 -11.52
CA ARG A 80 7.55 9.43 -12.17
C ARG A 80 7.76 8.68 -13.49
N GLY A 81 8.06 9.40 -14.56
CA GLY A 81 8.43 8.80 -15.85
C GLY A 81 7.41 7.82 -16.45
N GLY A 82 6.11 7.98 -16.14
CA GLY A 82 5.08 7.02 -16.58
C GLY A 82 4.93 5.79 -15.68
N LEU A 83 5.67 5.74 -14.58
CA LEU A 83 5.62 4.69 -13.57
C LEU A 83 4.88 5.16 -12.32
N PHE A 84 4.01 4.30 -11.80
CA PHE A 84 3.31 4.50 -10.53
C PHE A 84 4.00 3.67 -9.45
N HIS A 85 4.59 4.37 -8.51
CA HIS A 85 5.30 3.80 -7.36
C HIS A 85 4.41 3.81 -6.14
N ILE A 86 4.49 2.77 -5.32
CA ILE A 86 3.84 2.70 -4.02
C ILE A 86 4.76 2.08 -2.99
N GLY A 87 4.72 2.62 -1.78
CA GLY A 87 5.35 2.02 -0.61
C GLY A 87 4.34 1.94 0.52
N ILE A 88 4.26 0.79 1.18
CA ILE A 88 3.40 0.58 2.35
C ILE A 88 4.27 0.62 3.60
N GLU A 89 3.88 1.45 4.55
CA GLU A 89 4.57 1.62 5.85
C GLU A 89 3.84 0.90 6.97
N TYR A 90 2.50 0.92 6.92
CA TYR A 90 1.62 0.17 7.82
C TYR A 90 0.60 -0.58 6.99
N PHE A 91 0.41 -1.85 7.27
CA PHE A 91 -0.57 -2.69 6.62
C PHE A 91 -1.49 -3.31 7.68
N HIS A 92 -2.73 -2.84 7.75
CA HIS A 92 -3.73 -3.27 8.73
C HIS A 92 -3.13 -3.38 10.14
N SER A 93 -2.31 -2.38 10.48
CA SER A 93 -1.62 -2.34 11.77
C SER A 93 -2.55 -1.85 12.86
N GLN A 94 -2.69 -2.65 13.92
CA GLN A 94 -3.49 -2.24 15.08
C GLN A 94 -2.71 -1.18 15.87
N GLN A 95 -3.29 0.01 15.97
CA GLN A 95 -2.71 1.13 16.70
C GLN A 95 -3.68 1.61 17.79
N PRO A 96 -3.19 2.19 18.90
CA PRO A 96 -4.04 2.77 19.91
C PRO A 96 -4.99 3.84 19.34
N ALA A 97 -6.26 3.84 19.77
CA ALA A 97 -7.23 4.84 19.34
C ALA A 97 -6.91 6.23 19.89
N THR A 98 -6.32 6.27 21.09
CA THR A 98 -5.89 7.50 21.79
C THR A 98 -4.50 7.28 22.36
N LEU A 99 -3.71 8.35 22.45
CA LEU A 99 -2.50 8.36 23.27
C LEU A 99 -2.91 8.26 24.73
N THR A 100 -2.82 7.07 25.31
CA THR A 100 -3.26 6.82 26.68
C THR A 100 -2.22 7.25 27.72
N SER A 101 -0.95 7.35 27.32
CA SER A 101 0.12 7.80 28.22
C SER A 101 1.33 8.31 27.41
N PRO A 102 2.00 9.40 27.84
CA PRO A 102 3.29 9.81 27.29
C PRO A 102 4.40 8.79 27.56
N TYR A 103 4.15 7.80 28.43
CA TYR A 103 5.07 6.71 28.77
C TYR A 103 4.74 5.39 28.07
N ASP A 104 3.82 5.39 27.11
CA ASP A 104 3.56 4.19 26.29
C ASP A 104 4.72 3.98 25.33
N TYR A 105 5.66 3.12 25.69
CA TYR A 105 6.84 2.77 24.89
C TYR A 105 6.51 2.05 23.59
N ASN A 106 5.27 1.64 23.38
CA ASN A 106 4.79 1.03 22.14
C ASN A 106 4.24 2.07 21.14
N TYR A 107 4.25 3.33 21.48
CA TYR A 107 3.81 4.40 20.60
C TYR A 107 4.94 5.40 20.33
N PRO A 108 5.12 5.85 19.07
CA PRO A 108 4.39 5.41 17.87
C PRO A 108 4.77 3.98 17.47
N THR A 109 3.76 3.21 16.98
CA THR A 109 4.01 1.87 16.45
C THR A 109 5.09 1.93 15.37
N PRO A 110 6.15 1.12 15.44
CA PRO A 110 7.21 1.14 14.45
C PRO A 110 6.67 0.85 13.05
N ARG A 111 7.18 1.57 12.06
CA ARG A 111 6.89 1.26 10.65
C ARG A 111 7.38 -0.13 10.31
N SER A 112 6.73 -0.77 9.33
CA SER A 112 7.17 -2.06 8.82
C SER A 112 8.62 -1.98 8.35
N ALA A 113 9.44 -2.90 8.81
CA ALA A 113 10.84 -2.97 8.40
C ALA A 113 10.93 -3.22 6.88
N PRO A 114 11.96 -2.68 6.18
CA PRO A 114 12.21 -3.02 4.79
C PRO A 114 12.28 -4.55 4.60
N GLY A 115 11.58 -5.06 3.57
CA GLY A 115 11.53 -6.50 3.30
C GLY A 115 10.59 -7.32 4.20
N SER A 116 9.79 -6.68 5.06
CA SER A 116 8.76 -7.39 5.85
C SER A 116 7.59 -7.90 5.01
N TYR A 117 7.42 -7.40 3.81
CA TYR A 117 6.43 -7.86 2.83
C TYR A 117 6.91 -7.69 1.40
N VAL A 118 6.26 -8.40 0.49
CA VAL A 118 6.44 -8.26 -0.95
C VAL A 118 5.15 -7.76 -1.57
N LEU A 119 5.26 -6.70 -2.38
CA LEU A 119 4.16 -6.16 -3.16
C LEU A 119 4.05 -6.88 -4.50
N TYR A 120 2.82 -7.07 -4.94
CA TYR A 120 2.44 -7.62 -6.25
C TYR A 120 1.45 -6.69 -6.94
N PHE A 121 1.40 -6.78 -8.25
CA PHE A 121 0.41 -6.09 -9.06
C PHE A 121 -0.18 -7.03 -10.12
N GLU A 122 -1.50 -7.04 -10.23
CA GLU A 122 -2.21 -7.78 -11.26
C GLU A 122 -2.91 -6.84 -12.25
N PRO A 123 -2.74 -7.05 -13.57
CA PRO A 123 -1.95 -8.12 -14.21
C PRO A 123 -0.44 -7.85 -14.17
N GLY A 124 0.34 -8.88 -13.85
CA GLY A 124 1.79 -8.80 -13.61
C GLY A 124 2.62 -8.26 -14.77
N ARG A 125 2.10 -8.27 -16.00
CA ARG A 125 2.79 -7.71 -17.18
C ARG A 125 3.08 -6.21 -17.09
N PHE A 126 2.34 -5.48 -16.24
CA PHE A 126 2.56 -4.05 -16.00
C PHE A 126 3.40 -3.76 -14.74
N TRP A 127 3.83 -4.80 -14.03
CA TRP A 127 4.64 -4.72 -12.82
C TRP A 127 6.12 -4.82 -13.18
N VAL A 128 6.75 -3.69 -13.47
CA VAL A 128 8.11 -3.61 -14.02
C VAL A 128 9.12 -3.16 -12.97
N MET A 129 10.39 -3.41 -13.23
CA MET A 129 11.48 -2.89 -12.42
C MET A 129 11.89 -1.50 -12.91
N ASP A 130 11.78 -0.49 -12.05
CA ASP A 130 12.40 0.81 -12.29
C ASP A 130 13.91 0.71 -11.99
N GLY A 131 14.71 0.77 -13.05
CA GLY A 131 16.16 0.66 -12.94
C GLY A 131 16.81 1.83 -12.18
N ALA A 132 16.20 3.01 -12.20
CA ALA A 132 16.72 4.18 -11.50
C ALA A 132 16.54 4.09 -9.98
N LEU A 133 15.40 3.57 -9.52
CA LEU A 133 15.09 3.45 -8.10
C LEU A 133 15.31 2.04 -7.54
N GLN A 134 15.67 1.07 -8.40
CA GLN A 134 15.80 -0.35 -8.04
C GLN A 134 14.55 -0.89 -7.29
N ARG A 135 13.38 -0.45 -7.74
CA ARG A 135 12.07 -0.80 -7.17
C ARG A 135 11.10 -1.19 -8.26
N ARG A 136 10.15 -2.05 -7.92
CA ARG A 136 9.06 -2.36 -8.81
C ARG A 136 8.02 -1.24 -8.81
N ALA A 137 7.44 -0.99 -9.99
CA ALA A 137 6.43 0.04 -10.23
C ALA A 137 5.46 -0.42 -11.30
N VAL A 138 4.29 0.21 -11.38
CA VAL A 138 3.28 -0.10 -12.40
C VAL A 138 3.44 0.84 -13.59
N GLU A 139 3.55 0.28 -14.79
CA GLU A 139 3.38 1.05 -16.03
C GLU A 139 1.91 1.45 -16.17
N PHE A 140 1.54 2.56 -15.54
CA PHE A 140 0.12 2.89 -15.35
C PHE A 140 -0.59 3.33 -16.63
N ARG A 141 0.09 3.94 -17.60
CA ARG A 141 -0.53 4.39 -18.86
C ARG A 141 -1.00 3.22 -19.71
N PRO A 142 -0.14 2.23 -20.08
CA PRO A 142 -0.59 1.06 -20.82
C PRO A 142 -1.60 0.23 -20.03
N PHE A 143 -1.46 0.14 -18.71
CA PHE A 143 -2.46 -0.52 -17.87
C PHE A 143 -3.84 0.13 -17.96
N LEU A 144 -3.94 1.46 -17.81
CA LEU A 144 -5.21 2.17 -17.90
C LEU A 144 -5.84 2.07 -19.29
N GLN A 145 -5.03 2.10 -20.34
CA GLN A 145 -5.51 1.86 -21.72
C GLN A 145 -6.11 0.47 -21.87
N SER A 146 -5.47 -0.56 -21.31
CA SER A 146 -5.98 -1.93 -21.36
C SER A 146 -7.32 -2.10 -20.63
N VAL A 147 -7.52 -1.39 -19.52
CA VAL A 147 -8.78 -1.41 -18.76
C VAL A 147 -9.87 -0.62 -19.45
N SER A 148 -9.52 0.49 -20.11
CA SER A 148 -10.49 1.34 -20.84
C SER A 148 -10.91 0.73 -22.19
N GLY A 149 -10.02 0.03 -22.88
CA GLY A 149 -10.28 -0.62 -24.15
C GLY A 149 -11.07 -1.94 -24.05
N GLY A 150 -11.21 -2.50 -22.86
CA GLY A 150 -11.96 -3.73 -22.61
C GLY A 150 -13.45 -3.54 -22.29
N ARG A 151 -14.03 -2.36 -22.50
CA ARG A 151 -15.49 -2.18 -22.44
C ARG A 151 -16.09 -2.51 -23.82
N PRO A 152 -16.94 -3.58 -23.90
CA PRO A 152 -17.74 -3.82 -25.10
C PRO A 152 -18.80 -2.72 -25.27
#